data_6ecab2ed5cd1e3cc3d21c8a43dbf26e6
#
_entry.id   6ecab2ed5cd1e3cc3d21c8a43dbf26e6
#
_cell.length_a   1.000
_cell.length_b   1.000
_cell.length_c   1.000
_cell.angle_alpha   90.00
_cell.angle_beta   90.00
_cell.angle_gamma   90.00
#
_symmetry.space_group_name_H-M   'P 1'
#
loop_
_entity.id
_entity.type
_entity.pdbx_description
1 polymer ?
#
loop_
_entity_poly.entity_id
_entity_poly.type
_entity_poly.pdbx_seq_one_letter_code
_entity_poly.pdbx_strand_id
1 'polypeptide(L)'
;MTISVLMATYAKENPNYLDESIKSIWTDQERKPDQIVLVEDGLLTQELYEIINKWQSIIGDKFTLLANNTNKGLALALNDGIELCKGELIARMDSDDIAMPNRFKIQESYMKQHPDVEILGGSLEEFNDEGTLHKVRTYPQNYTAIKNSIHKASPLGHPTVMFRHSLFKRGYRYSNQFFICEDVVLWFEALAGGIKINNISDIVLKFRRNDSMMNRRGKKKAWSEFLAYTYGIHMLDGIFTIKYIYPCARLLFRLMPSSIIKFIYNSKLRNVITHA
;
A
#
# COMPACT_ATOMS: atom_id res chain seq x y z
N MET A 1 -9.93 20.57 -0.10
CA MET A 1 -10.30 19.42 0.76
C MET A 1 -9.23 19.27 1.82
N THR A 2 -9.60 18.83 3.02
CA THR A 2 -8.62 18.55 4.09
C THR A 2 -8.01 17.16 3.90
N ILE A 3 -6.71 17.01 4.21
CA ILE A 3 -5.95 15.77 4.03
C ILE A 3 -5.36 15.31 5.37
N SER A 4 -5.69 14.09 5.80
CA SER A 4 -4.95 13.37 6.82
C SER A 4 -3.99 12.39 6.15
N VAL A 5 -2.72 12.36 6.58
CA VAL A 5 -1.78 11.28 6.21
C VAL A 5 -1.84 10.21 7.28
N LEU A 6 -2.02 8.97 6.88
CA LEU A 6 -2.07 7.80 7.76
C LEU A 6 -0.82 6.94 7.56
N MET A 7 -0.06 6.77 8.64
CA MET A 7 1.15 5.97 8.71
C MET A 7 1.09 5.00 9.89
N ALA A 8 1.80 3.88 9.78
CA ALA A 8 2.07 3.00 10.92
C ALA A 8 3.56 2.65 10.94
N THR A 9 4.13 2.54 12.12
CA THR A 9 5.51 2.12 12.35
C THR A 9 5.60 1.06 13.44
N TYR A 10 6.68 0.29 13.49
CA TYR A 10 6.89 -0.79 14.44
C TYR A 10 8.36 -0.92 14.82
N ALA A 11 8.70 -1.72 15.83
CA ALA A 11 10.04 -1.78 16.42
C ALA A 11 11.20 -2.15 15.47
N LYS A 12 10.92 -2.73 14.28
CA LYS A 12 11.97 -3.09 13.31
C LYS A 12 12.16 -2.06 12.21
N GLU A 13 11.47 -0.93 12.31
CA GLU A 13 11.66 0.17 11.36
C GLU A 13 13.02 0.82 11.56
N ASN A 14 13.60 1.33 10.47
CA ASN A 14 14.82 2.09 10.51
C ASN A 14 14.50 3.55 10.88
N PRO A 15 15.10 4.11 11.97
CA PRO A 15 14.83 5.48 12.41
C PRO A 15 15.10 6.54 11.32
N ASN A 16 16.15 6.34 10.50
CA ASN A 16 16.46 7.27 9.41
C ASN A 16 15.39 7.23 8.31
N TYR A 17 14.83 6.06 8.01
CA TYR A 17 13.76 5.94 7.01
C TYR A 17 12.48 6.61 7.51
N LEU A 18 12.14 6.42 8.79
CA LEU A 18 11.01 7.10 9.39
C LEU A 18 11.19 8.64 9.36
N ASP A 19 12.38 9.14 9.64
CA ASP A 19 12.71 10.58 9.57
C ASP A 19 12.53 11.13 8.15
N GLU A 20 13.11 10.44 7.14
CA GLU A 20 12.96 10.81 5.73
C GLU A 20 11.51 10.75 5.26
N SER A 21 10.76 9.71 5.68
CA SER A 21 9.37 9.53 5.32
C SER A 21 8.51 10.67 5.86
N ILE A 22 8.61 11.00 7.15
CA ILE A 22 7.86 12.12 7.75
C ILE A 22 8.27 13.46 7.14
N LYS A 23 9.58 13.67 6.88
CA LYS A 23 10.07 14.86 6.19
C LYS A 23 9.42 15.00 4.83
N SER A 24 9.34 13.91 4.05
CA SER A 24 8.80 13.91 2.69
C SER A 24 7.31 14.25 2.62
N ILE A 25 6.53 13.92 3.66
CA ILE A 25 5.08 14.19 3.72
C ILE A 25 4.75 15.52 4.40
N TRP A 26 5.71 16.18 5.02
CA TRP A 26 5.49 17.45 5.72
C TRP A 26 6.31 18.59 5.15
N THR A 27 7.63 18.54 5.33
CA THR A 27 8.52 19.66 4.98
C THR A 27 8.65 19.82 3.47
N ASP A 28 8.77 18.72 2.75
CA ASP A 28 9.09 18.71 1.33
C ASP A 28 7.83 18.79 0.42
N GLN A 29 6.62 18.83 1.01
CA GLN A 29 5.39 18.93 0.24
C GLN A 29 5.06 20.36 -0.19
N GLU A 30 4.74 20.54 -1.47
CA GLU A 30 4.16 21.79 -2.01
C GLU A 30 2.80 22.09 -1.37
N ARG A 31 1.98 21.06 -1.13
CA ARG A 31 0.71 21.10 -0.41
C ARG A 31 0.86 20.27 0.86
N LYS A 32 1.11 20.90 2.01
CA LYS A 32 1.20 20.21 3.29
C LYS A 32 -0.14 19.58 3.68
N PRO A 33 -0.16 18.38 4.31
CA PRO A 33 -1.39 17.82 4.87
C PRO A 33 -1.91 18.66 6.03
N ASP A 34 -3.18 18.47 6.36
CA ASP A 34 -3.83 19.18 7.48
C ASP A 34 -3.64 18.39 8.80
N GLN A 35 -3.33 17.08 8.69
CA GLN A 35 -3.05 16.19 9.82
C GLN A 35 -2.11 15.07 9.39
N ILE A 36 -1.23 14.65 10.30
CA ILE A 36 -0.51 13.38 10.25
C ILE A 36 -0.99 12.51 11.39
N VAL A 37 -1.43 11.30 11.10
CA VAL A 37 -1.75 10.25 12.07
C VAL A 37 -0.68 9.18 11.96
N LEU A 38 0.14 9.03 13.01
CA LEU A 38 1.13 7.97 13.13
C LEU A 38 0.66 6.96 14.17
N VAL A 39 0.63 5.70 13.80
CA VAL A 39 0.31 4.59 14.71
C VAL A 39 1.58 3.85 15.06
N GLU A 40 1.90 3.77 16.35
CA GLU A 40 2.91 2.88 16.91
C GLU A 40 2.30 1.48 17.05
N ASP A 41 2.74 0.54 16.24
CA ASP A 41 2.25 -0.85 16.30
C ASP A 41 3.11 -1.68 17.27
N GLY A 42 2.87 -1.48 18.57
CA GLY A 42 3.62 -2.02 19.68
C GLY A 42 4.76 -1.10 20.14
N LEU A 43 5.46 -1.51 21.19
CA LEU A 43 6.59 -0.76 21.74
C LEU A 43 7.69 -0.58 20.70
N LEU A 44 8.24 0.63 20.60
CA LEU A 44 9.29 1.00 19.67
C LEU A 44 10.67 1.03 20.33
N THR A 45 11.72 1.22 19.53
CA THR A 45 13.07 1.49 20.04
C THR A 45 13.23 2.94 20.49
N GLN A 46 14.24 3.22 21.31
CA GLN A 46 14.49 4.57 21.80
C GLN A 46 14.75 5.56 20.66
N GLU A 47 15.49 5.11 19.64
CA GLU A 47 15.82 5.94 18.47
C GLU A 47 14.56 6.32 17.67
N LEU A 48 13.59 5.39 17.54
CA LEU A 48 12.31 5.70 16.89
C LEU A 48 11.49 6.71 17.70
N TYR A 49 11.48 6.59 19.03
CA TYR A 49 10.82 7.58 19.88
C TYR A 49 11.47 8.98 19.76
N GLU A 50 12.79 9.06 19.63
CA GLU A 50 13.49 10.33 19.41
C GLU A 50 13.05 11.01 18.11
N ILE A 51 12.91 10.24 17.02
CA ILE A 51 12.40 10.74 15.74
C ILE A 51 10.95 11.21 15.87
N ILE A 52 10.09 10.43 16.51
CA ILE A 52 8.69 10.77 16.71
C ILE A 52 8.56 12.07 17.52
N ASN A 53 9.28 12.20 18.65
CA ASN A 53 9.28 13.39 19.50
C ASN A 53 9.80 14.63 18.74
N LYS A 54 10.83 14.48 17.92
CA LYS A 54 11.32 15.55 17.03
C LYS A 54 10.19 16.06 16.14
N TRP A 55 9.49 15.17 15.45
CA TRP A 55 8.44 15.55 14.50
C TRP A 55 7.18 16.06 15.19
N GLN A 56 6.82 15.53 16.37
CA GLN A 56 5.74 16.10 17.18
C GLN A 56 6.03 17.57 17.55
N SER A 57 7.27 17.88 17.91
CA SER A 57 7.67 19.25 18.24
C SER A 57 7.63 20.19 17.04
N ILE A 58 7.96 19.70 15.83
CA ILE A 58 7.98 20.49 14.58
C ILE A 58 6.55 20.70 14.03
N ILE A 59 5.71 19.67 14.06
CA ILE A 59 4.38 19.66 13.44
C ILE A 59 3.30 20.21 14.38
N GLY A 60 3.48 20.01 15.68
CA GLY A 60 2.57 20.51 16.72
C GLY A 60 1.22 19.78 16.71
N ASP A 61 0.14 20.53 16.83
CA ASP A 61 -1.25 20.05 16.96
C ASP A 61 -1.79 19.27 15.76
N LYS A 62 -1.11 19.35 14.63
CA LYS A 62 -1.45 18.56 13.43
C LYS A 62 -0.85 17.15 13.44
N PHE A 63 0.00 16.81 14.41
CA PHE A 63 0.55 15.48 14.58
C PHE A 63 -0.26 14.72 15.64
N THR A 64 -0.91 13.65 15.23
CA THR A 64 -1.69 12.76 16.10
C THR A 64 -0.93 11.46 16.23
N LEU A 65 -0.54 11.08 17.43
CA LEU A 65 0.12 9.82 17.74
C LEU A 65 -0.87 8.87 18.42
N LEU A 66 -0.93 7.64 17.95
CA LEU A 66 -1.64 6.52 18.58
C LEU A 66 -0.64 5.44 18.96
N ALA A 67 -0.47 5.20 20.25
CA ALA A 67 0.41 4.14 20.75
C ALA A 67 -0.39 2.87 21.07
N ASN A 68 -0.11 1.77 20.40
CA ASN A 68 -0.60 0.45 20.74
C ASN A 68 0.38 -0.26 21.69
N ASN A 69 -0.11 -0.87 22.75
CA ASN A 69 0.74 -1.58 23.72
C ASN A 69 1.38 -2.86 23.15
N THR A 70 0.80 -3.41 22.08
CA THR A 70 1.26 -4.66 21.44
C THR A 70 1.22 -4.53 19.92
N ASN A 71 2.11 -5.23 19.25
CA ASN A 71 2.08 -5.30 17.78
C ASN A 71 0.87 -6.11 17.32
N LYS A 72 -0.06 -5.45 16.65
CA LYS A 72 -1.32 -6.03 16.11
C LYS A 72 -1.20 -6.37 14.62
N GLY A 73 -0.15 -5.90 13.95
CA GLY A 73 0.04 -5.98 12.50
C GLY A 73 -0.59 -4.82 11.73
N LEU A 74 -0.07 -4.60 10.51
CA LEU A 74 -0.35 -3.42 9.69
C LEU A 74 -1.85 -3.16 9.49
N ALA A 75 -2.63 -4.18 9.17
CA ALA A 75 -4.07 -4.04 8.91
C ALA A 75 -4.83 -3.42 10.09
N LEU A 76 -4.58 -3.93 11.30
CA LEU A 76 -5.25 -3.43 12.51
C LEU A 76 -4.71 -2.05 12.92
N ALA A 77 -3.40 -1.83 12.81
CA ALA A 77 -2.80 -0.53 13.09
C ALA A 77 -3.38 0.56 12.18
N LEU A 78 -3.51 0.27 10.86
CA LEU A 78 -4.13 1.21 9.93
C LEU A 78 -5.61 1.45 10.26
N ASN A 79 -6.37 0.41 10.62
CA ASN A 79 -7.77 0.57 11.02
C ASN A 79 -7.91 1.44 12.28
N ASP A 80 -7.07 1.23 13.29
CA ASP A 80 -7.06 2.07 14.49
C ASP A 80 -6.74 3.54 14.14
N GLY A 81 -5.78 3.78 13.24
CA GLY A 81 -5.42 5.12 12.79
C GLY A 81 -6.48 5.81 11.93
N ILE A 82 -7.26 5.07 11.13
CA ILE A 82 -8.39 5.61 10.34
C ILE A 82 -9.39 6.32 11.26
N GLU A 83 -9.67 5.77 12.44
CA GLU A 83 -10.63 6.35 13.39
C GLU A 83 -10.19 7.73 13.92
N LEU A 84 -8.89 8.04 13.85
CA LEU A 84 -8.33 9.32 14.29
C LEU A 84 -8.15 10.33 13.15
N CYS A 85 -8.30 9.89 11.90
CA CYS A 85 -8.20 10.77 10.74
C CYS A 85 -9.41 11.73 10.68
N LYS A 86 -9.13 13.03 10.54
CA LYS A 86 -10.14 14.10 10.47
C LYS A 86 -10.35 14.64 9.05
N GLY A 87 -9.40 14.38 8.15
CA GLY A 87 -9.44 14.88 6.77
C GLY A 87 -10.59 14.30 5.96
N GLU A 88 -11.05 15.06 4.96
CA GLU A 88 -11.97 14.56 3.92
C GLU A 88 -11.32 13.51 3.04
N LEU A 89 -9.98 13.60 2.90
CA LEU A 89 -9.13 12.64 2.22
C LEU A 89 -8.14 12.04 3.22
N ILE A 90 -7.86 10.73 3.07
CA ILE A 90 -6.86 10.00 3.84
C ILE A 90 -5.79 9.49 2.88
N ALA A 91 -4.58 10.02 2.97
CA ALA A 91 -3.43 9.56 2.20
C ALA A 91 -2.65 8.51 3.00
N ARG A 92 -2.54 7.30 2.47
CA ARG A 92 -1.75 6.23 3.08
C ARG A 92 -0.27 6.43 2.77
N MET A 93 0.62 6.17 3.75
CA MET A 93 2.07 6.28 3.59
C MET A 93 2.77 5.18 4.39
N ASP A 94 3.80 4.54 3.80
CA ASP A 94 4.71 3.66 4.53
C ASP A 94 5.77 4.47 5.28
N SER A 95 6.26 3.93 6.38
CA SER A 95 7.26 4.59 7.24
C SER A 95 8.69 4.55 6.67
N ASP A 96 8.92 3.82 5.57
CA ASP A 96 10.23 3.66 4.91
C ASP A 96 10.26 4.22 3.48
N ASP A 97 9.17 4.79 2.98
CA ASP A 97 9.05 5.36 1.64
C ASP A 97 9.21 6.88 1.63
N ILE A 98 9.35 7.48 0.44
CA ILE A 98 9.50 8.92 0.24
C ILE A 98 8.39 9.42 -0.69
N ALA A 99 7.54 10.33 -0.20
CA ALA A 99 6.52 10.98 -1.03
C ALA A 99 7.15 11.99 -1.98
N MET A 100 6.66 12.06 -3.23
CA MET A 100 7.07 13.11 -4.17
C MET A 100 6.54 14.47 -3.70
N PRO A 101 7.28 15.58 -3.92
CA PRO A 101 6.91 16.90 -3.39
C PRO A 101 5.52 17.41 -3.81
N ASN A 102 5.07 17.02 -4.99
CA ASN A 102 3.78 17.43 -5.56
C ASN A 102 2.65 16.41 -5.32
N ARG A 103 2.90 15.33 -4.58
CA ARG A 103 1.96 14.21 -4.39
C ARG A 103 0.57 14.68 -3.97
N PHE A 104 0.46 15.35 -2.85
CA PHE A 104 -0.85 15.70 -2.28
C PHE A 104 -1.58 16.75 -3.14
N LYS A 105 -0.84 17.65 -3.77
CA LYS A 105 -1.41 18.65 -4.70
C LYS A 105 -2.06 17.98 -5.90
N ILE A 106 -1.37 17.03 -6.55
CA ILE A 106 -1.86 16.32 -7.73
C ILE A 106 -3.05 15.43 -7.36
N GLN A 107 -2.92 14.63 -6.30
CA GLN A 107 -3.98 13.71 -5.89
C GLN A 107 -5.23 14.47 -5.41
N GLU A 108 -5.08 15.56 -4.63
CA GLU A 108 -6.21 16.40 -4.22
C GLU A 108 -6.92 17.01 -5.43
N SER A 109 -6.17 17.53 -6.41
CA SER A 109 -6.73 18.11 -7.64
C SER A 109 -7.54 17.08 -8.41
N TYR A 110 -7.01 15.88 -8.59
CA TYR A 110 -7.72 14.79 -9.26
C TYR A 110 -9.02 14.41 -8.53
N MET A 111 -8.96 14.25 -7.21
CA MET A 111 -10.13 13.92 -6.39
C MET A 111 -11.20 15.01 -6.44
N LYS A 112 -10.83 16.29 -6.57
CA LYS A 112 -11.79 17.39 -6.77
C LYS A 112 -12.50 17.32 -8.11
N GLN A 113 -11.77 16.96 -9.17
CA GLN A 113 -12.31 16.87 -10.53
C GLN A 113 -13.13 15.59 -10.76
N HIS A 114 -12.89 14.55 -9.96
CA HIS A 114 -13.55 13.25 -10.06
C HIS A 114 -14.25 12.88 -8.73
N PRO A 115 -15.40 13.52 -8.41
CA PRO A 115 -16.08 13.35 -7.13
C PRO A 115 -16.62 11.93 -6.90
N ASP A 116 -16.78 11.16 -7.95
CA ASP A 116 -17.23 9.76 -7.96
C ASP A 116 -16.09 8.75 -7.68
N VAL A 117 -14.82 9.16 -7.79
CA VAL A 117 -13.67 8.32 -7.45
C VAL A 117 -13.46 8.36 -5.93
N GLU A 118 -13.35 7.19 -5.31
CA GLU A 118 -13.22 7.09 -3.86
C GLU A 118 -11.86 6.56 -3.41
N ILE A 119 -11.18 5.84 -4.30
CA ILE A 119 -9.81 5.32 -4.07
C ILE A 119 -8.96 5.75 -5.26
N LEU A 120 -7.89 6.48 -5.01
CA LEU A 120 -6.96 6.96 -6.02
C LEU A 120 -5.55 6.51 -5.70
N GLY A 121 -4.96 5.70 -6.57
CA GLY A 121 -3.53 5.38 -6.55
C GLY A 121 -2.71 6.26 -7.49
N GLY A 122 -1.41 6.01 -7.55
CA GLY A 122 -0.49 6.64 -8.49
C GLY A 122 0.66 5.73 -8.83
N SER A 123 1.47 6.12 -9.82
CA SER A 123 2.71 5.41 -10.14
C SER A 123 3.75 5.63 -9.05
N LEU A 124 4.72 4.73 -8.96
CA LEU A 124 5.84 4.83 -8.04
C LEU A 124 7.17 4.52 -8.72
N GLU A 125 8.25 5.01 -8.15
CA GLU A 125 9.62 4.68 -8.52
C GLU A 125 10.23 3.78 -7.43
N GLU A 126 10.62 2.56 -7.79
CA GLU A 126 11.40 1.68 -6.89
C GLU A 126 12.84 2.18 -6.86
N PHE A 127 13.41 2.33 -5.66
CA PHE A 127 14.80 2.69 -5.44
C PHE A 127 15.42 1.87 -4.30
N ASN A 128 16.73 1.87 -4.22
CA ASN A 128 17.51 1.34 -3.10
C ASN A 128 18.55 2.37 -2.64
N ASP A 129 19.05 2.21 -1.43
CA ASP A 129 20.01 3.18 -0.83
C ASP A 129 21.36 3.20 -1.55
N GLU A 130 21.74 2.12 -2.25
CA GLU A 130 22.97 2.05 -3.04
C GLU A 130 22.87 2.84 -4.38
N GLY A 131 21.68 3.35 -4.73
CA GLY A 131 21.45 4.08 -5.98
C GLY A 131 21.56 3.22 -7.25
N THR A 132 21.51 1.90 -7.12
CA THR A 132 21.65 0.96 -8.25
C THR A 132 20.29 0.54 -8.84
N LEU A 133 19.20 0.83 -8.14
CA LEU A 133 17.84 0.53 -8.57
C LEU A 133 17.06 1.82 -8.85
N HIS A 134 16.57 1.96 -10.09
CA HIS A 134 15.59 2.97 -10.50
C HIS A 134 14.61 2.32 -11.45
N LYS A 135 13.42 1.96 -10.95
CA LYS A 135 12.41 1.31 -11.78
C LYS A 135 11.04 1.91 -11.54
N VAL A 136 10.47 2.50 -12.57
CA VAL A 136 9.10 3.02 -12.52
C VAL A 136 8.10 1.86 -12.62
N ARG A 137 7.12 1.85 -11.73
CA ARG A 137 5.96 0.97 -11.77
C ARG A 137 4.71 1.81 -12.01
N THR A 138 4.00 1.45 -13.06
CA THR A 138 2.71 2.01 -13.43
C THR A 138 1.60 1.00 -13.17
N TYR A 139 0.39 1.49 -13.02
CA TYR A 139 -0.79 0.67 -12.71
C TYR A 139 -1.93 0.98 -13.70
N PRO A 140 -2.91 0.06 -13.86
CA PRO A 140 -4.10 0.34 -14.66
C PRO A 140 -4.81 1.61 -14.17
N GLN A 141 -5.14 2.54 -15.08
CA GLN A 141 -5.53 3.89 -14.68
C GLN A 141 -7.01 4.04 -14.32
N ASN A 142 -7.90 3.32 -14.97
CA ASN A 142 -9.34 3.50 -14.80
C ASN A 142 -10.02 2.28 -14.19
N TYR A 143 -11.21 2.50 -13.62
CA TYR A 143 -12.03 1.49 -12.95
C TYR A 143 -12.15 0.18 -13.75
N THR A 144 -12.44 0.25 -15.03
CA THR A 144 -12.64 -0.94 -15.87
C THR A 144 -11.35 -1.75 -16.02
N ALA A 145 -10.23 -1.07 -16.29
CA ALA A 145 -8.93 -1.72 -16.41
C ALA A 145 -8.48 -2.34 -15.07
N ILE A 146 -8.72 -1.65 -13.96
CA ILE A 146 -8.45 -2.14 -12.59
C ILE A 146 -9.27 -3.39 -12.30
N LYS A 147 -10.59 -3.34 -12.52
CA LYS A 147 -11.50 -4.47 -12.30
C LYS A 147 -11.13 -5.69 -13.15
N ASN A 148 -10.66 -5.46 -14.38
CA ASN A 148 -10.26 -6.53 -15.30
C ASN A 148 -8.86 -7.11 -15.02
N SER A 149 -8.04 -6.47 -14.19
CA SER A 149 -6.66 -6.90 -13.92
C SER A 149 -6.40 -7.35 -12.48
N ILE A 150 -7.26 -7.02 -11.52
CA ILE A 150 -7.02 -7.28 -10.09
C ILE A 150 -6.72 -8.76 -9.77
N HIS A 151 -7.36 -9.70 -10.48
CA HIS A 151 -7.12 -11.12 -10.28
C HIS A 151 -5.71 -11.57 -10.69
N LYS A 152 -5.00 -10.77 -11.51
CA LYS A 152 -3.62 -11.05 -11.94
C LYS A 152 -2.56 -10.51 -10.98
N ALA A 153 -2.77 -9.30 -10.43
CA ALA A 153 -1.85 -8.64 -9.51
C ALA A 153 -2.57 -7.51 -8.76
N SER A 154 -1.97 -7.00 -7.66
CA SER A 154 -2.49 -5.78 -7.04
C SER A 154 -2.49 -4.63 -8.04
N PRO A 155 -3.64 -4.00 -8.30
CA PRO A 155 -3.78 -2.96 -9.31
C PRO A 155 -3.39 -1.57 -8.81
N LEU A 156 -2.96 -1.44 -7.56
CA LEU A 156 -2.50 -0.21 -6.92
C LEU A 156 -1.19 -0.45 -6.16
N GLY A 157 -0.37 0.58 -6.06
CA GLY A 157 0.70 0.64 -5.07
C GLY A 157 0.14 1.13 -3.74
N HIS A 158 0.03 0.26 -2.74
CA HIS A 158 -0.61 0.60 -1.46
C HIS A 158 -0.10 1.91 -0.84
N PRO A 159 1.23 2.22 -0.78
CA PRO A 159 1.70 3.49 -0.20
C PRO A 159 1.39 4.74 -1.03
N THR A 160 0.88 4.58 -2.25
CA THR A 160 0.50 5.72 -3.10
C THR A 160 -0.96 6.16 -2.91
N VAL A 161 -1.76 5.37 -2.19
CA VAL A 161 -3.22 5.50 -2.22
C VAL A 161 -3.71 6.68 -1.39
N MET A 162 -4.70 7.38 -1.94
CA MET A 162 -5.53 8.39 -1.30
C MET A 162 -7.00 7.95 -1.33
N PHE A 163 -7.64 7.95 -0.19
CA PHE A 163 -9.04 7.55 -0.01
C PHE A 163 -9.93 8.74 0.27
N ARG A 164 -11.21 8.68 -0.12
CA ARG A 164 -12.22 9.49 0.53
C ARG A 164 -12.52 8.91 1.91
N HIS A 165 -12.54 9.74 2.92
CA HIS A 165 -12.86 9.32 4.28
C HIS A 165 -14.26 8.70 4.38
N SER A 166 -15.20 9.12 3.53
CA SER A 166 -16.54 8.54 3.43
C SER A 166 -16.56 7.05 3.14
N LEU A 167 -15.53 6.50 2.49
CA LEU A 167 -15.38 5.06 2.26
C LEU A 167 -15.37 4.30 3.60
N PHE A 168 -14.55 4.75 4.53
CA PHE A 168 -14.41 4.13 5.85
C PHE A 168 -15.64 4.35 6.74
N LYS A 169 -16.35 5.48 6.58
CA LYS A 169 -17.65 5.70 7.25
C LYS A 169 -18.73 4.72 6.84
N ARG A 170 -18.61 4.10 5.67
CA ARG A 170 -19.50 3.02 5.19
C ARG A 170 -19.06 1.63 5.64
N GLY A 171 -18.04 1.51 6.49
CA GLY A 171 -17.62 0.26 7.10
C GLY A 171 -16.50 -0.49 6.37
N TYR A 172 -15.96 0.02 5.24
CA TYR A 172 -14.78 -0.59 4.64
C TYR A 172 -13.59 -0.51 5.58
N ARG A 173 -12.82 -1.61 5.71
CA ARG A 173 -11.66 -1.71 6.59
C ARG A 173 -10.64 -2.68 5.99
N TYR A 174 -9.39 -2.52 6.41
CA TYR A 174 -8.35 -3.52 6.13
C TYR A 174 -8.68 -4.82 6.85
N SER A 175 -8.68 -5.94 6.11
CA SER A 175 -8.95 -7.26 6.69
C SER A 175 -7.72 -7.82 7.40
N ASN A 176 -7.89 -8.33 8.61
CA ASN A 176 -6.88 -9.08 9.34
C ASN A 176 -7.01 -10.62 9.21
N GLN A 177 -7.94 -11.08 8.38
CA GLN A 177 -8.18 -12.51 8.16
C GLN A 177 -7.04 -13.20 7.43
N PHE A 178 -6.31 -12.44 6.61
CA PHE A 178 -5.18 -12.92 5.83
C PHE A 178 -3.88 -12.38 6.40
N PHE A 179 -2.84 -13.21 6.45
CA PHE A 179 -1.54 -12.86 7.01
C PHE A 179 -0.82 -11.73 6.23
N ILE A 180 -1.13 -11.61 4.95
CA ILE A 180 -0.69 -10.57 4.03
C ILE A 180 -1.81 -10.28 3.04
N CYS A 181 -1.69 -9.24 2.22
CA CYS A 181 -2.66 -8.82 1.19
C CYS A 181 -3.91 -8.13 1.76
N GLU A 182 -3.79 -7.48 2.92
CA GLU A 182 -4.84 -6.65 3.52
C GLU A 182 -5.35 -5.57 2.56
N ASP A 183 -4.44 -5.02 1.75
CA ASP A 183 -4.72 -4.02 0.71
C ASP A 183 -5.50 -4.64 -0.46
N VAL A 184 -5.04 -5.79 -0.98
CA VAL A 184 -5.69 -6.47 -2.11
C VAL A 184 -7.11 -6.90 -1.77
N VAL A 185 -7.33 -7.38 -0.54
CA VAL A 185 -8.68 -7.74 -0.06
C VAL A 185 -9.58 -6.51 -0.06
N LEU A 186 -9.11 -5.38 0.47
CA LEU A 186 -9.86 -4.13 0.45
C LEU A 186 -10.19 -3.68 -0.98
N TRP A 187 -9.27 -3.84 -1.94
CA TRP A 187 -9.55 -3.53 -3.35
C TRP A 187 -10.63 -4.42 -3.95
N PHE A 188 -10.62 -5.72 -3.66
CA PHE A 188 -11.66 -6.63 -4.11
C PHE A 188 -13.03 -6.29 -3.50
N GLU A 189 -13.09 -6.04 -2.20
CA GLU A 189 -14.33 -5.65 -1.49
C GLU A 189 -14.88 -4.33 -2.02
N ALA A 190 -14.01 -3.34 -2.24
CA ALA A 190 -14.40 -2.06 -2.81
C ALA A 190 -14.96 -2.22 -4.24
N LEU A 191 -14.29 -2.98 -5.10
CA LEU A 191 -14.76 -3.24 -6.47
C LEU A 191 -16.08 -4.04 -6.49
N ALA A 192 -16.26 -5.01 -5.61
CA ALA A 192 -17.50 -5.77 -5.47
C ALA A 192 -18.65 -4.88 -4.98
N GLY A 193 -18.37 -3.90 -4.11
CA GLY A 193 -19.31 -2.87 -3.68
C GLY A 193 -19.56 -1.74 -4.68
N GLY A 194 -18.97 -1.81 -5.89
CA GLY A 194 -19.15 -0.79 -6.93
C GLY A 194 -18.37 0.50 -6.71
N ILE A 195 -17.40 0.52 -5.78
CA ILE A 195 -16.53 1.67 -5.48
C ILE A 195 -15.63 1.96 -6.67
N LYS A 196 -15.61 3.21 -7.11
CA LYS A 196 -14.73 3.64 -8.19
C LYS A 196 -13.30 3.84 -7.68
N ILE A 197 -12.39 3.07 -8.30
CA ILE A 197 -10.95 3.07 -8.06
C ILE A 197 -10.26 3.51 -9.33
N ASN A 198 -9.34 4.49 -9.24
CA ASN A 198 -8.51 4.94 -10.36
C ASN A 198 -7.03 5.05 -9.94
N ASN A 199 -6.15 5.13 -10.90
CA ASN A 199 -4.75 5.55 -10.71
C ASN A 199 -4.42 6.70 -11.65
N ILE A 200 -3.56 7.60 -11.18
CA ILE A 200 -2.88 8.58 -12.04
C ILE A 200 -1.55 8.04 -12.54
N SER A 201 -1.11 8.52 -13.71
CA SER A 201 0.17 8.12 -14.30
C SER A 201 1.38 8.77 -13.62
N ASP A 202 1.14 9.84 -12.86
CA ASP A 202 2.19 10.58 -12.17
C ASP A 202 2.88 9.69 -11.12
N ILE A 203 4.21 9.84 -11.03
CA ILE A 203 4.98 9.23 -9.96
C ILE A 203 4.75 10.07 -8.71
N VAL A 204 4.09 9.47 -7.70
CA VAL A 204 3.73 10.16 -6.46
C VAL A 204 4.55 9.69 -5.26
N LEU A 205 5.34 8.64 -5.44
CA LEU A 205 6.10 8.01 -4.36
C LEU A 205 7.39 7.36 -4.88
N LYS A 206 8.46 7.44 -4.09
CA LYS A 206 9.62 6.58 -4.20
C LYS A 206 9.49 5.44 -3.19
N PHE A 207 9.45 4.22 -3.70
CA PHE A 207 9.28 2.99 -2.93
C PHE A 207 10.63 2.37 -2.63
N ARG A 208 10.98 2.25 -1.35
CA ARG A 208 12.27 1.73 -0.92
C ARG A 208 12.30 0.21 -1.00
N ARG A 209 13.31 -0.30 -1.71
CA ARG A 209 13.55 -1.75 -1.87
C ARG A 209 14.68 -2.19 -0.96
N ASN A 210 14.34 -2.91 0.10
CA ASN A 210 15.30 -3.50 1.04
C ASN A 210 15.49 -4.99 0.76
N ASP A 211 16.67 -5.54 1.03
CA ASP A 211 16.96 -6.98 0.90
C ASP A 211 16.04 -7.86 1.77
N SER A 212 15.50 -7.32 2.86
CA SER A 212 14.51 -8.00 3.70
C SER A 212 13.23 -8.39 2.93
N MET A 213 12.90 -7.69 1.85
CA MET A 213 11.76 -8.04 0.98
C MET A 213 11.98 -9.34 0.19
N MET A 214 13.24 -9.66 -0.15
CA MET A 214 13.59 -10.92 -0.81
C MET A 214 13.31 -12.15 0.09
N ASN A 215 13.45 -11.99 1.41
CA ASN A 215 13.19 -13.03 2.40
C ASN A 215 11.69 -13.26 2.70
N ARG A 216 10.79 -12.53 2.05
CA ARG A 216 9.33 -12.70 2.20
C ARG A 216 8.77 -13.93 1.49
N ARG A 217 9.62 -14.79 0.88
CA ARG A 217 9.22 -16.06 0.24
C ARG A 217 9.06 -17.15 1.30
N GLY A 218 7.84 -17.36 1.78
CA GLY A 218 7.52 -18.46 2.71
C GLY A 218 6.21 -19.15 2.30
N LYS A 219 6.12 -20.46 2.55
CA LYS A 219 4.92 -21.27 2.27
C LYS A 219 3.66 -20.65 2.88
N LYS A 220 3.76 -20.14 4.12
CA LYS A 220 2.67 -19.46 4.82
C LYS A 220 2.17 -18.22 4.07
N LYS A 221 3.09 -17.41 3.51
CA LYS A 221 2.74 -16.22 2.73
C LYS A 221 2.13 -16.58 1.39
N ALA A 222 2.69 -17.58 0.70
CA ALA A 222 2.13 -18.06 -0.57
C ALA A 222 0.70 -18.59 -0.40
N TRP A 223 0.44 -19.30 0.68
CA TRP A 223 -0.89 -19.80 1.01
C TRP A 223 -1.86 -18.67 1.39
N SER A 224 -1.43 -17.71 2.20
CA SER A 224 -2.25 -16.55 2.56
C SER A 224 -2.63 -15.72 1.33
N GLU A 225 -1.69 -15.46 0.43
CA GLU A 225 -1.96 -14.77 -0.84
C GLU A 225 -2.94 -15.55 -1.70
N PHE A 226 -2.78 -16.88 -1.83
CA PHE A 226 -3.72 -17.73 -2.55
C PHE A 226 -5.14 -17.60 -2.00
N LEU A 227 -5.31 -17.68 -0.67
CA LEU A 227 -6.61 -17.56 -0.02
C LEU A 227 -7.21 -16.16 -0.21
N ALA A 228 -6.41 -15.09 -0.07
CA ALA A 228 -6.87 -13.71 -0.25
C ALA A 228 -7.39 -13.46 -1.67
N TYR A 229 -6.65 -13.90 -2.69
CA TYR A 229 -7.08 -13.77 -4.07
C TYR A 229 -8.30 -14.66 -4.40
N THR A 230 -8.35 -15.87 -3.87
CA THR A 230 -9.50 -16.77 -4.05
C THR A 230 -10.76 -16.17 -3.44
N TYR A 231 -10.65 -15.63 -2.22
CA TYR A 231 -11.73 -14.90 -1.55
C TYR A 231 -12.20 -13.70 -2.39
N GLY A 232 -11.27 -12.86 -2.82
CA GLY A 232 -11.58 -11.67 -3.60
C GLY A 232 -12.22 -11.97 -4.96
N ILE A 233 -11.73 -12.99 -5.68
CA ILE A 233 -12.33 -13.45 -6.94
C ILE A 233 -13.75 -13.97 -6.70
N HIS A 234 -13.95 -14.73 -5.61
CA HIS A 234 -15.29 -15.20 -5.23
C HIS A 234 -16.27 -14.04 -5.04
N MET A 235 -15.86 -13.00 -4.32
CA MET A 235 -16.72 -11.82 -4.08
C MET A 235 -17.02 -11.04 -5.35
N LEU A 236 -16.04 -10.88 -6.24
CA LEU A 236 -16.17 -10.02 -7.41
C LEU A 236 -16.81 -10.71 -8.63
N ASP A 237 -16.50 -12.00 -8.83
CA ASP A 237 -16.82 -12.75 -10.05
C ASP A 237 -17.63 -14.04 -9.77
N GLY A 238 -17.86 -14.40 -8.49
CA GLY A 238 -18.55 -15.62 -8.09
C GLY A 238 -17.71 -16.89 -8.21
N ILE A 239 -18.35 -18.05 -8.02
CA ILE A 239 -17.68 -19.36 -7.99
C ILE A 239 -17.36 -19.93 -9.37
N PHE A 240 -18.11 -19.56 -10.39
CA PHE A 240 -17.96 -20.11 -11.76
C PHE A 240 -17.18 -19.16 -12.67
N THR A 241 -15.87 -18.98 -12.40
CA THR A 241 -15.00 -18.13 -13.21
C THR A 241 -13.64 -18.78 -13.48
N ILE A 242 -13.12 -18.60 -14.69
CA ILE A 242 -11.79 -19.07 -15.07
C ILE A 242 -10.65 -18.33 -14.34
N LYS A 243 -10.97 -17.17 -13.70
CA LYS A 243 -9.98 -16.31 -13.04
C LYS A 243 -9.24 -16.99 -11.89
N TYR A 244 -9.78 -18.07 -11.31
CA TYR A 244 -9.10 -18.87 -10.28
C TYR A 244 -7.78 -19.50 -10.77
N ILE A 245 -7.57 -19.60 -12.09
CA ILE A 245 -6.30 -20.08 -12.64
C ILE A 245 -5.11 -19.22 -12.17
N TYR A 246 -5.30 -17.91 -11.98
CA TYR A 246 -4.21 -17.00 -11.61
C TYR A 246 -3.65 -17.25 -10.19
N PRO A 247 -4.45 -17.29 -9.12
CA PRO A 247 -3.93 -17.62 -7.79
C PRO A 247 -3.40 -19.06 -7.71
N CYS A 248 -4.01 -20.03 -8.43
CA CYS A 248 -3.48 -21.39 -8.51
C CYS A 248 -2.10 -21.43 -9.17
N ALA A 249 -1.94 -20.80 -10.33
CA ALA A 249 -0.64 -20.74 -11.04
C ALA A 249 0.43 -20.05 -10.19
N ARG A 250 0.07 -18.94 -9.50
CA ARG A 250 0.98 -18.22 -8.62
C ARG A 250 1.41 -19.05 -7.41
N LEU A 251 0.47 -19.77 -6.78
CA LEU A 251 0.77 -20.69 -5.68
C LEU A 251 1.74 -21.78 -6.13
N LEU A 252 1.46 -22.44 -7.26
CA LEU A 252 2.33 -23.47 -7.84
C LEU A 252 3.74 -22.91 -8.08
N PHE A 253 3.85 -21.74 -8.73
CA PHE A 253 5.14 -21.09 -8.99
C PHE A 253 5.92 -20.78 -7.70
N ARG A 254 5.24 -20.29 -6.65
CA ARG A 254 5.88 -20.00 -5.36
C ARG A 254 6.30 -21.24 -4.56
N LEU A 255 5.65 -22.38 -4.79
CA LEU A 255 5.99 -23.67 -4.16
C LEU A 255 7.06 -24.45 -4.93
N MET A 256 7.39 -24.04 -6.16
CA MET A 256 8.43 -24.68 -6.97
C MET A 256 9.81 -24.55 -6.30
N PRO A 257 10.62 -25.63 -6.32
CA PRO A 257 12.02 -25.58 -5.92
C PRO A 257 12.79 -24.53 -6.72
N SER A 258 13.74 -23.87 -6.06
CA SER A 258 14.56 -22.81 -6.67
C SER A 258 15.33 -23.29 -7.92
N SER A 259 15.68 -24.57 -7.98
CA SER A 259 16.31 -25.19 -9.16
C SER A 259 15.41 -25.15 -10.40
N ILE A 260 14.12 -25.44 -10.25
CA ILE A 260 13.15 -25.38 -11.35
C ILE A 260 12.93 -23.93 -11.79
N ILE A 261 12.83 -23.01 -10.83
CA ILE A 261 12.67 -21.59 -11.13
C ILE A 261 13.87 -21.05 -11.91
N LYS A 262 15.11 -21.40 -11.50
CA LYS A 262 16.34 -21.05 -12.24
C LYS A 262 16.35 -21.64 -13.66
N PHE A 263 15.90 -22.88 -13.84
CA PHE A 263 15.80 -23.52 -15.16
C PHE A 263 14.79 -22.78 -16.06
N ILE A 264 13.61 -22.42 -15.55
CA ILE A 264 12.60 -21.65 -16.29
C ILE A 264 13.14 -20.26 -16.68
N TYR A 265 13.83 -19.57 -15.76
CA TYR A 265 14.43 -18.26 -16.02
C TYR A 265 15.53 -18.27 -17.08
N ASN A 266 16.28 -19.36 -17.17
CA ASN A 266 17.36 -19.56 -18.16
C ASN A 266 16.85 -20.13 -19.49
N SER A 267 15.59 -20.53 -19.57
CA SER A 267 14.98 -21.07 -20.78
C SER A 267 14.29 -19.99 -21.62
N LYS A 268 14.09 -20.22 -22.93
CA LYS A 268 13.32 -19.35 -23.85
C LYS A 268 11.86 -19.14 -23.41
N LEU A 269 11.36 -19.89 -22.43
CA LEU A 269 10.03 -19.74 -21.82
C LEU A 269 9.87 -18.43 -21.02
N ARG A 270 10.96 -17.74 -20.68
CA ARG A 270 10.93 -16.45 -20.01
C ARG A 270 10.04 -15.42 -20.73
N ASN A 271 10.14 -15.37 -22.07
CA ASN A 271 9.42 -14.38 -22.87
C ASN A 271 7.89 -14.62 -22.89
N VAL A 272 7.45 -15.86 -22.66
CA VAL A 272 6.02 -16.21 -22.61
C VAL A 272 5.40 -15.85 -21.24
N ILE A 273 6.19 -15.94 -20.15
CA ILE A 273 5.71 -15.73 -18.77
C ILE A 273 5.73 -14.24 -18.38
N THR A 274 6.62 -13.43 -18.97
CA THR A 274 6.75 -11.99 -18.65
C THR A 274 5.80 -11.09 -19.44
N HIS A 275 5.13 -11.62 -20.47
CA HIS A 275 4.16 -10.90 -21.31
C HIS A 275 2.72 -11.43 -21.18
N ALA A 276 2.46 -12.40 -20.30
CA ALA A 276 1.13 -12.87 -19.89
C ALA A 276 0.76 -12.30 -18.53
#